data_e02a80240547d400d0f0746722463532
#
_entry.id   e02a80240547d400d0f0746722463532
#
_cell.length_a   1.000
_cell.length_b   1.000
_cell.length_c   1.000
_cell.angle_alpha   90.00
_cell.angle_beta   90.00
_cell.angle_gamma   90.00
#
_symmetry.space_group_name_H-M   'P 1'
#
loop_
_entity.id
_entity.type
_entity.pdbx_description
1 polymer ?
#
loop_
_entity_poly.entity_id
_entity_poly.type
_entity_poly.pdbx_seq_one_letter_code
_entity_poly.pdbx_strand_id
1 'polypeptide(L)'
;MLIEFRVKNFGCLREEQALSFVPASNDPSLLKSNTFETGVPSVPRLLRTAVIYGPNAGGKSTVLRAFQTMRDLVVASSFIETKGKFPVPFLLDTVSREEPTAFEASFLHEGHFYQYGFSCLKGRITEEYLFEYRTSRRTRLFERCFDRESDRDVYSFGKSLRGPKNVWRTATQGSVLFLPRAVQLNSEQLHPLWEGNFPRYLVFNRLVRPPINVFLKQIRDNASLKANICSFLRSGDMDIRDIEIQENLFVPESDKDRYSLSFIHETAHGDVALPTSAESDGTMRLLYYLVPLLQALELGGVVAIDELDTSLHPLLVRRIVEVFQSPRNNPARSGNPLQLVFTTHDTCQAKVLGTPKTRVNLTPLPCSRGPRGPLEQGRGVKRNVYDTMP
;
A
#
# COMPACT_ATOMS: atom_id res chain seq x y z
N MET A 1 4.68 -2.97 -10.20
CA MET A 1 5.71 -2.52 -9.23
C MET A 1 5.51 -1.06 -8.93
N LEU A 2 5.37 -0.67 -7.66
CA LEU A 2 5.22 0.73 -7.26
C LEU A 2 6.60 1.44 -7.31
N ILE A 3 6.67 2.59 -7.95
CA ILE A 3 7.84 3.45 -7.96
C ILE A 3 7.71 4.50 -6.87
N GLU A 4 6.58 5.20 -6.86
CA GLU A 4 6.32 6.30 -5.93
C GLU A 4 4.82 6.47 -5.71
N PHE A 5 4.44 6.81 -4.49
CA PHE A 5 3.11 7.27 -4.12
C PHE A 5 3.20 8.69 -3.58
N ARG A 6 2.32 9.58 -4.04
CA ARG A 6 2.21 10.97 -3.58
C ARG A 6 0.83 11.26 -3.04
N VAL A 7 0.79 12.10 -2.04
CA VAL A 7 -0.46 12.59 -1.45
C VAL A 7 -0.31 14.04 -1.01
N LYS A 8 -1.35 14.85 -1.25
CA LYS A 8 -1.44 16.25 -0.81
C LYS A 8 -2.79 16.49 -0.14
N ASN A 9 -2.82 17.32 0.88
CA ASN A 9 -4.03 17.77 1.57
C ASN A 9 -4.89 16.62 2.10
N PHE A 10 -4.30 15.76 2.97
CA PHE A 10 -4.97 14.59 3.53
C PHE A 10 -4.72 14.48 5.04
N GLY A 11 -5.76 14.50 5.86
CA GLY A 11 -5.65 14.34 7.31
C GLY A 11 -4.71 15.37 7.96
N CYS A 12 -3.57 14.94 8.49
CA CYS A 12 -2.55 15.84 9.02
C CYS A 12 -1.48 16.28 8.01
N LEU A 13 -1.60 15.86 6.74
CA LEU A 13 -0.66 16.19 5.68
C LEU A 13 -1.23 17.36 4.85
N ARG A 14 -0.70 18.55 5.05
CA ARG A 14 -1.06 19.74 4.26
C ARG A 14 -0.34 19.75 2.93
N GLU A 15 0.99 19.74 3.01
CA GLU A 15 1.86 19.76 1.84
C GLU A 15 1.99 18.37 1.22
N GLU A 16 2.42 18.32 -0.03
CA GLU A 16 2.67 17.08 -0.73
C GLU A 16 3.72 16.23 -0.01
N GLN A 17 3.39 14.96 0.20
CA GLN A 17 4.29 13.95 0.72
C GLN A 17 4.49 12.85 -0.31
N ALA A 18 5.70 12.35 -0.42
CA ALA A 18 6.06 11.28 -1.34
C ALA A 18 6.65 10.07 -0.59
N LEU A 19 6.14 8.89 -0.90
CA LEU A 19 6.71 7.59 -0.52
C LEU A 19 7.33 6.98 -1.76
N SER A 20 8.67 6.95 -1.82
CA SER A 20 9.41 6.49 -2.99
C SER A 20 10.12 5.17 -2.73
N PHE A 21 10.04 4.25 -3.69
CA PHE A 21 10.82 3.01 -3.76
C PHE A 21 12.07 3.14 -4.64
N VAL A 22 12.38 4.34 -5.12
CA VAL A 22 13.64 4.60 -5.83
C VAL A 22 14.79 4.63 -4.82
N PRO A 23 15.84 3.80 -4.98
CA PRO A 23 16.95 3.79 -4.03
C PRO A 23 17.75 5.09 -4.11
N ALA A 24 18.14 5.63 -2.94
CA ALA A 24 19.11 6.71 -2.88
C ALA A 24 20.48 6.22 -3.37
N SER A 25 21.15 6.98 -4.19
CA SER A 25 22.33 6.55 -4.99
C SER A 25 23.61 6.25 -4.19
N ASN A 26 23.62 6.33 -2.84
CA ASN A 26 24.85 6.53 -2.10
C ASN A 26 25.32 5.36 -1.22
N ASP A 27 24.65 4.19 -1.23
CA ASP A 27 25.10 3.02 -0.46
C ASP A 27 25.07 1.73 -1.27
N PRO A 28 26.24 1.30 -1.84
CA PRO A 28 26.33 0.09 -2.64
C PRO A 28 26.00 -1.20 -1.87
N SER A 29 26.19 -1.22 -0.54
CA SER A 29 25.94 -2.42 0.28
C SER A 29 24.45 -2.72 0.39
N LEU A 30 23.63 -1.67 0.54
CA LEU A 30 22.17 -1.76 0.60
C LEU A 30 21.54 -2.03 -0.77
N LEU A 31 22.20 -1.60 -1.85
CA LEU A 31 21.74 -1.85 -3.21
C LEU A 31 21.69 -3.34 -3.55
N LYS A 32 22.62 -4.15 -3.05
CA LYS A 32 22.66 -5.60 -3.33
C LYS A 32 21.59 -6.39 -2.56
N SER A 33 21.34 -6.03 -1.31
CA SER A 33 20.45 -6.79 -0.42
C SER A 33 18.98 -6.36 -0.52
N ASN A 34 18.70 -5.07 -0.74
CA ASN A 34 17.37 -4.51 -0.65
C ASN A 34 16.83 -3.93 -1.97
N THR A 35 17.45 -4.20 -3.11
CA THR A 35 16.92 -3.78 -4.40
C THR A 35 16.72 -4.94 -5.35
N PHE A 36 15.96 -4.69 -6.41
CA PHE A 36 15.83 -5.56 -7.57
C PHE A 36 15.88 -4.75 -8.86
N GLU A 37 16.30 -5.39 -9.93
CA GLU A 37 16.34 -4.80 -11.27
C GLU A 37 14.94 -4.82 -11.89
N THR A 38 14.56 -3.73 -12.53
CA THR A 38 13.24 -3.61 -13.15
C THR A 38 13.24 -3.97 -14.63
N GLY A 39 14.41 -3.97 -15.26
CA GLY A 39 14.56 -4.09 -16.72
C GLY A 39 14.18 -2.82 -17.49
N VAL A 40 13.78 -1.75 -16.80
CA VAL A 40 13.37 -0.47 -17.43
C VAL A 40 14.49 0.56 -17.26
N PRO A 41 15.10 1.09 -18.34
CA PRO A 41 16.25 2.00 -18.24
C PRO A 41 15.99 3.27 -17.42
N SER A 42 14.79 3.84 -17.51
CA SER A 42 14.41 5.04 -16.76
C SER A 42 14.25 4.81 -15.26
N VAL A 43 14.03 3.57 -14.83
CA VAL A 43 13.91 3.18 -13.42
C VAL A 43 14.65 1.85 -13.22
N PRO A 44 15.99 1.83 -13.30
CA PRO A 44 16.75 0.58 -13.38
C PRO A 44 16.60 -0.32 -12.14
N ARG A 45 16.38 0.27 -10.97
CA ARG A 45 16.26 -0.44 -9.70
C ARG A 45 15.18 0.14 -8.80
N LEU A 46 14.50 -0.73 -8.07
CA LEU A 46 13.56 -0.36 -7.02
C LEU A 46 13.89 -1.08 -5.71
N LEU A 47 13.45 -0.49 -4.60
CA LEU A 47 13.59 -1.07 -3.26
C LEU A 47 12.61 -2.23 -3.07
N ARG A 48 13.06 -3.28 -2.37
CA ARG A 48 12.19 -4.34 -1.84
C ARG A 48 11.48 -3.91 -0.57
N THR A 49 12.19 -3.14 0.26
CA THR A 49 11.68 -2.71 1.57
C THR A 49 12.00 -1.24 1.80
N ALA A 50 10.99 -0.49 2.23
CA ALA A 50 11.09 0.92 2.65
C ALA A 50 10.60 1.07 4.09
N VAL A 51 11.21 1.97 4.86
CA VAL A 51 10.86 2.25 6.26
C VAL A 51 10.47 3.70 6.42
N ILE A 52 9.32 3.94 7.05
CA ILE A 52 8.89 5.25 7.48
C ILE A 52 9.12 5.36 8.99
N TYR A 53 9.99 6.24 9.42
CA TYR A 53 10.26 6.48 10.83
C TYR A 53 10.20 7.99 11.17
N GLY A 54 10.00 8.31 12.42
CA GLY A 54 9.89 9.69 12.89
C GLY A 54 9.15 9.79 14.22
N PRO A 55 8.99 11.00 14.78
CA PRO A 55 8.34 11.21 16.05
C PRO A 55 6.86 10.79 16.03
N ASN A 56 6.29 10.60 17.22
CA ASN A 56 4.85 10.41 17.37
C ASN A 56 4.12 11.63 16.81
N ALA A 57 2.94 11.40 16.27
CA ALA A 57 2.13 12.43 15.57
C ALA A 57 2.82 13.06 14.33
N GLY A 58 3.96 12.53 13.86
CA GLY A 58 4.65 13.01 12.65
C GLY A 58 3.96 12.66 11.33
N GLY A 59 2.78 12.04 11.32
CA GLY A 59 2.03 11.72 10.10
C GLY A 59 2.36 10.36 9.46
N LYS A 60 3.21 9.51 10.07
CA LYS A 60 3.58 8.18 9.54
C LYS A 60 2.36 7.33 9.15
N SER A 61 1.47 7.09 10.11
CA SER A 61 0.23 6.33 9.88
C SER A 61 -0.72 7.05 8.91
N THR A 62 -0.64 8.38 8.80
CA THR A 62 -1.48 9.14 7.87
C THR A 62 -1.05 8.91 6.42
N VAL A 63 0.25 8.78 6.14
CA VAL A 63 0.74 8.41 4.79
C VAL A 63 0.22 7.03 4.39
N LEU A 64 0.29 6.03 5.28
CA LEU A 64 -0.25 4.69 4.98
C LEU A 64 -1.78 4.69 4.84
N ARG A 65 -2.51 5.48 5.66
CA ARG A 65 -3.96 5.66 5.47
C ARG A 65 -4.29 6.34 4.14
N ALA A 66 -3.49 7.30 3.70
CA ALA A 66 -3.66 7.93 2.40
C ALA A 66 -3.48 6.92 1.26
N PHE A 67 -2.44 6.07 1.36
CA PHE A 67 -2.20 4.98 0.41
C PHE A 67 -3.36 3.98 0.37
N GLN A 68 -3.88 3.58 1.54
CA GLN A 68 -5.08 2.75 1.65
C GLN A 68 -6.30 3.43 1.03
N THR A 69 -6.53 4.72 1.33
CA THR A 69 -7.68 5.48 0.81
C THR A 69 -7.63 5.57 -0.72
N MET A 70 -6.44 5.84 -1.30
CA MET A 70 -6.26 5.81 -2.75
C MET A 70 -6.65 4.45 -3.32
N ARG A 71 -6.09 3.37 -2.77
CA ARG A 71 -6.37 2.00 -3.19
C ARG A 71 -7.88 1.69 -3.10
N ASP A 72 -8.51 2.02 -1.98
CA ASP A 72 -9.91 1.71 -1.75
C ASP A 72 -10.83 2.50 -2.70
N LEU A 73 -10.52 3.76 -2.99
CA LEU A 73 -11.24 4.54 -3.99
C LEU A 73 -11.09 3.94 -5.40
N VAL A 74 -9.90 3.51 -5.79
CA VAL A 74 -9.66 2.92 -7.12
C VAL A 74 -10.28 1.53 -7.24
N VAL A 75 -10.29 0.73 -6.18
CA VAL A 75 -10.84 -0.64 -6.21
C VAL A 75 -12.35 -0.62 -6.00
N ALA A 76 -12.86 0.15 -5.04
CA ALA A 76 -14.26 0.10 -4.64
C ALA A 76 -15.18 1.04 -5.45
N SER A 77 -14.63 2.07 -6.11
CA SER A 77 -15.46 3.05 -6.82
C SER A 77 -16.24 2.46 -8.01
N SER A 78 -15.90 1.25 -8.42
CA SER A 78 -16.64 0.49 -9.44
C SER A 78 -17.86 -0.26 -8.89
N PHE A 79 -17.88 -0.57 -7.58
CA PHE A 79 -18.88 -1.49 -6.99
C PHE A 79 -19.87 -0.81 -6.04
N ILE A 80 -19.52 0.34 -5.47
CA ILE A 80 -20.35 1.01 -4.45
C ILE A 80 -20.45 2.49 -4.80
N GLU A 81 -21.66 3.03 -4.73
CA GLU A 81 -21.81 4.49 -4.62
C GLU A 81 -21.00 4.93 -3.39
N THR A 82 -19.92 5.68 -3.63
CA THR A 82 -18.95 6.11 -2.60
C THR A 82 -19.54 7.18 -1.67
N LYS A 83 -20.86 7.19 -1.45
CA LYS A 83 -21.51 8.11 -0.53
C LYS A 83 -20.88 7.98 0.86
N GLY A 84 -20.04 8.95 1.23
CA GLY A 84 -19.46 9.07 2.58
C GLY A 84 -18.02 8.59 2.77
N LYS A 85 -17.32 8.07 1.73
CA LYS A 85 -15.93 7.58 1.88
C LYS A 85 -14.87 8.47 1.23
N PHE A 86 -15.17 9.74 0.99
CA PHE A 86 -14.18 10.67 0.47
C PHE A 86 -13.13 11.02 1.54
N PRO A 87 -11.89 11.29 1.13
CA PRO A 87 -10.82 11.64 2.04
C PRO A 87 -11.13 12.95 2.78
N VAL A 88 -10.69 12.99 4.04
CA VAL A 88 -10.79 14.20 4.86
C VAL A 88 -9.56 15.05 4.58
N PRO A 89 -9.71 16.31 4.12
CA PRO A 89 -8.61 17.22 3.87
C PRO A 89 -7.92 17.63 5.16
N PHE A 90 -6.84 18.41 5.07
CA PHE A 90 -6.22 19.04 6.23
C PHE A 90 -7.16 20.07 6.86
N LEU A 91 -7.55 19.84 8.12
CA LEU A 91 -8.62 20.61 8.78
C LEU A 91 -8.13 21.82 9.60
N LEU A 92 -6.81 21.95 9.82
CA LEU A 92 -6.27 22.98 10.74
C LEU A 92 -6.17 24.37 10.13
N ASP A 93 -6.44 24.52 8.83
CA ASP A 93 -6.62 25.82 8.21
C ASP A 93 -7.84 25.86 7.29
N THR A 94 -8.37 27.05 7.06
CA THR A 94 -9.59 27.24 6.26
C THR A 94 -9.37 27.08 4.76
N VAL A 95 -8.16 27.36 4.26
CA VAL A 95 -7.81 27.28 2.84
C VAL A 95 -7.77 25.83 2.41
N SER A 96 -7.05 24.98 3.16
CA SER A 96 -6.93 23.56 2.84
C SER A 96 -8.25 22.80 2.85
N ARG A 97 -9.25 23.26 3.63
CA ARG A 97 -10.60 22.66 3.63
C ARG A 97 -11.33 22.83 2.31
N GLU A 98 -11.01 23.90 1.58
CA GLU A 98 -11.61 24.23 0.29
C GLU A 98 -10.74 23.79 -0.91
N GLU A 99 -9.54 23.24 -0.64
CA GLU A 99 -8.68 22.66 -1.65
C GLU A 99 -8.92 21.16 -1.82
N PRO A 100 -8.70 20.61 -3.03
CA PRO A 100 -8.83 19.17 -3.25
C PRO A 100 -7.74 18.37 -2.52
N THR A 101 -8.10 17.18 -2.06
CA THR A 101 -7.14 16.14 -1.72
C THR A 101 -6.67 15.48 -3.00
N ALA A 102 -5.35 15.35 -3.20
CA ALA A 102 -4.76 14.76 -4.39
C ALA A 102 -3.96 13.50 -4.04
N PHE A 103 -4.06 12.49 -4.92
CA PHE A 103 -3.31 11.25 -4.88
C PHE A 103 -2.66 10.98 -6.23
N GLU A 104 -1.44 10.44 -6.21
CA GLU A 104 -0.75 9.98 -7.40
C GLU A 104 0.03 8.70 -7.10
N ALA A 105 0.01 7.75 -8.02
CA ALA A 105 0.87 6.58 -8.02
C ALA A 105 1.62 6.47 -9.35
N SER A 106 2.93 6.35 -9.25
CA SER A 106 3.82 6.01 -10.35
C SER A 106 4.21 4.55 -10.23
N PHE A 107 4.06 3.75 -11.27
CA PHE A 107 4.28 2.32 -11.23
C PHE A 107 4.77 1.74 -12.56
N LEU A 108 5.41 0.58 -12.48
CA LEU A 108 5.77 -0.22 -13.65
C LEU A 108 4.76 -1.33 -13.87
N HIS A 109 4.35 -1.52 -15.11
CA HIS A 109 3.52 -2.63 -15.55
C HIS A 109 4.01 -3.11 -16.92
N GLU A 110 4.35 -4.40 -17.04
CA GLU A 110 4.86 -5.02 -18.28
C GLU A 110 6.01 -4.24 -18.96
N GLY A 111 6.96 -3.75 -18.16
CA GLY A 111 8.12 -3.02 -18.67
C GLY A 111 7.87 -1.56 -19.06
N HIS A 112 6.64 -1.06 -18.86
CA HIS A 112 6.29 0.33 -19.11
C HIS A 112 6.06 1.10 -17.82
N PHE A 113 6.45 2.37 -17.82
CA PHE A 113 6.21 3.30 -16.73
C PHE A 113 4.84 3.97 -16.91
N TYR A 114 4.04 3.98 -15.84
CA TYR A 114 2.73 4.63 -15.78
C TYR A 114 2.66 5.61 -14.61
N GLN A 115 1.89 6.66 -14.79
CA GLN A 115 1.55 7.65 -13.77
C GLN A 115 0.05 7.83 -13.76
N TYR A 116 -0.58 7.45 -12.66
CA TYR A 116 -2.01 7.58 -12.43
C TYR A 116 -2.26 8.47 -11.23
N GLY A 117 -3.11 9.47 -11.39
CA GLY A 117 -3.48 10.37 -10.31
C GLY A 117 -4.90 10.85 -10.40
N PHE A 118 -5.42 11.29 -9.26
CA PHE A 118 -6.71 11.95 -9.17
C PHE A 118 -6.76 12.90 -7.98
N SER A 119 -7.66 13.89 -8.08
CA SER A 119 -8.00 14.79 -6.99
C SER A 119 -9.49 14.75 -6.71
N CYS A 120 -9.86 14.96 -5.46
CA CYS A 120 -11.26 14.99 -5.05
C CYS A 120 -11.54 16.12 -4.05
N LEU A 121 -12.70 16.72 -4.17
CA LEU A 121 -13.19 17.79 -3.30
C LEU A 121 -14.68 17.60 -3.03
N LYS A 122 -15.09 17.64 -1.76
CA LYS A 122 -16.51 17.62 -1.33
C LYS A 122 -17.35 16.54 -2.02
N GLY A 123 -16.81 15.34 -2.14
CA GLY A 123 -17.55 14.21 -2.72
C GLY A 123 -17.51 14.11 -4.25
N ARG A 124 -16.72 14.93 -4.93
CA ARG A 124 -16.56 14.91 -6.38
C ARG A 124 -15.10 14.68 -6.76
N ILE A 125 -14.88 13.95 -7.84
CA ILE A 125 -13.58 13.88 -8.52
C ILE A 125 -13.41 15.16 -9.33
N THR A 126 -12.35 15.92 -9.03
CA THR A 126 -12.05 17.19 -9.70
C THR A 126 -11.07 17.01 -10.84
N GLU A 127 -10.16 16.05 -10.71
CA GLU A 127 -9.19 15.69 -11.75
C GLU A 127 -8.96 14.18 -11.72
N GLU A 128 -8.67 13.59 -12.86
CA GLU A 128 -8.20 12.20 -12.98
C GLU A 128 -7.40 12.06 -14.27
N TYR A 129 -6.24 11.38 -14.19
CA TYR A 129 -5.39 11.18 -15.36
C TYR A 129 -4.64 9.86 -15.31
N LEU A 130 -4.29 9.36 -16.50
CA LEU A 130 -3.38 8.23 -16.69
C LEU A 130 -2.44 8.54 -17.86
N PHE A 131 -1.15 8.52 -17.56
CA PHE A 131 -0.07 8.69 -18.54
C PHE A 131 0.75 7.41 -18.65
N GLU A 132 1.25 7.14 -19.84
CA GLU A 132 2.21 6.10 -20.16
C GLU A 132 3.52 6.74 -20.62
N TYR A 133 4.66 6.19 -20.18
CA TYR A 133 5.99 6.57 -20.62
C TYR A 133 6.65 5.36 -21.27
N ARG A 134 6.67 5.32 -22.62
CA ARG A 134 7.35 4.25 -23.39
C ARG A 134 8.84 4.53 -23.56
N THR A 135 9.17 5.78 -23.56
CA THR A 135 10.52 6.35 -23.54
C THR A 135 10.49 7.49 -22.54
N SER A 136 11.37 8.47 -22.66
CA SER A 136 11.30 9.69 -21.84
C SER A 136 10.06 10.58 -22.12
N ARG A 137 9.28 10.29 -23.19
CA ARG A 137 8.12 11.10 -23.57
C ARG A 137 6.84 10.62 -22.90
N ARG A 138 6.19 11.53 -22.16
CA ARG A 138 4.86 11.35 -21.58
C ARG A 138 3.78 11.23 -22.65
N THR A 139 3.02 10.14 -22.66
CA THR A 139 1.90 9.89 -23.56
C THR A 139 0.62 9.79 -22.75
N ARG A 140 -0.35 10.67 -23.02
CA ARG A 140 -1.65 10.62 -22.37
C ARG A 140 -2.45 9.40 -22.84
N LEU A 141 -2.99 8.64 -21.89
CA LEU A 141 -4.06 7.70 -22.16
C LEU A 141 -5.40 8.43 -21.99
N PHE A 142 -5.63 9.05 -20.84
CA PHE A 142 -6.77 9.94 -20.64
C PHE A 142 -6.45 11.00 -19.57
N GLU A 143 -7.20 12.10 -19.64
CA GLU A 143 -7.34 13.13 -18.61
C GLU A 143 -8.82 13.50 -18.48
N ARG A 144 -9.26 13.76 -17.27
CA ARG A 144 -10.57 14.28 -16.90
C ARG A 144 -10.36 15.44 -15.94
N CYS A 145 -11.04 16.55 -16.19
CA CYS A 145 -11.03 17.72 -15.33
C CYS A 145 -12.46 18.22 -15.16
N PHE A 146 -12.85 18.54 -13.93
CA PHE A 146 -14.13 19.18 -13.65
C PHE A 146 -14.03 20.67 -13.94
N ASP A 147 -14.79 21.13 -14.92
CA ASP A 147 -14.94 22.55 -15.23
C ASP A 147 -16.07 23.14 -14.38
N ARG A 148 -15.71 24.05 -13.48
CA ARG A 148 -16.64 24.71 -12.56
C ARG A 148 -17.57 25.69 -13.26
N GLU A 149 -17.16 26.29 -14.38
CA GLU A 149 -17.98 27.27 -15.11
C GLU A 149 -19.11 26.58 -15.86
N SER A 150 -18.82 25.47 -16.52
CA SER A 150 -19.83 24.70 -17.26
C SER A 150 -20.53 23.63 -16.41
N ASP A 151 -20.12 23.42 -15.15
CA ASP A 151 -20.55 22.33 -14.24
C ASP A 151 -20.49 20.94 -14.89
N ARG A 152 -19.43 20.68 -15.67
CA ARG A 152 -19.26 19.44 -16.42
C ARG A 152 -17.85 18.89 -16.34
N ASP A 153 -17.76 17.57 -16.50
CA ASP A 153 -16.48 16.90 -16.65
C ASP A 153 -16.00 16.99 -18.10
N VAL A 154 -14.82 17.58 -18.30
CA VAL A 154 -14.13 17.67 -19.59
C VAL A 154 -13.15 16.52 -19.68
N TYR A 155 -13.23 15.74 -20.77
CA TYR A 155 -12.36 14.59 -21.02
C TYR A 155 -11.45 14.83 -22.21
N SER A 156 -10.18 14.43 -22.05
CA SER A 156 -9.20 14.41 -23.10
C SER A 156 -8.61 13.01 -23.24
N PHE A 157 -8.89 12.35 -24.37
CA PHE A 157 -8.40 10.99 -24.64
C PHE A 157 -7.19 10.99 -25.57
N GLY A 158 -6.17 10.22 -25.19
CA GLY A 158 -5.01 9.97 -26.04
C GLY A 158 -5.35 9.08 -27.24
N LYS A 159 -4.57 9.19 -28.30
CA LYS A 159 -4.73 8.34 -29.49
C LYS A 159 -4.46 6.86 -29.20
N SER A 160 -3.61 6.58 -28.20
CA SER A 160 -3.22 5.22 -27.79
C SER A 160 -4.28 4.51 -26.92
N LEU A 161 -5.24 5.25 -26.33
CA LEU A 161 -6.35 4.62 -25.59
C LEU A 161 -7.32 3.97 -26.57
N ARG A 162 -7.56 2.66 -26.41
CA ARG A 162 -8.45 1.86 -27.23
C ARG A 162 -9.77 1.61 -26.49
N GLY A 163 -10.85 1.33 -27.25
CA GLY A 163 -12.15 0.96 -26.72
C GLY A 163 -13.21 2.06 -26.80
N PRO A 164 -14.42 1.79 -26.29
CA PRO A 164 -15.61 2.66 -26.44
C PRO A 164 -15.57 3.82 -25.41
N LYS A 165 -14.63 4.76 -25.57
CA LYS A 165 -14.37 5.88 -24.67
C LYS A 165 -15.63 6.70 -24.32
N ASN A 166 -16.54 6.88 -25.29
CA ASN A 166 -17.78 7.63 -25.08
C ASN A 166 -18.73 6.89 -24.14
N VAL A 167 -18.81 5.55 -24.24
CA VAL A 167 -19.62 4.74 -23.32
C VAL A 167 -19.06 4.87 -21.89
N TRP A 168 -17.76 4.72 -21.72
CA TRP A 168 -17.12 4.86 -20.41
C TRP A 168 -17.32 6.24 -19.81
N ARG A 169 -17.13 7.32 -20.62
CA ARG A 169 -17.38 8.69 -20.22
C ARG A 169 -18.81 8.90 -19.74
N THR A 170 -19.80 8.47 -20.52
CA THR A 170 -21.21 8.69 -20.18
C THR A 170 -21.63 7.90 -18.94
N ALA A 171 -21.04 6.72 -18.70
CA ALA A 171 -21.32 5.90 -17.53
C ALA A 171 -20.57 6.36 -16.26
N THR A 172 -19.62 7.31 -16.38
CA THR A 172 -18.84 7.80 -15.24
C THR A 172 -19.50 9.00 -14.60
N GLN A 173 -19.98 8.84 -13.37
CA GLN A 173 -20.56 9.91 -12.56
C GLN A 173 -19.47 10.79 -11.96
N GLY A 174 -19.83 12.00 -11.50
CA GLY A 174 -18.91 12.97 -10.90
C GLY A 174 -18.16 12.46 -9.66
N SER A 175 -18.77 11.57 -8.90
CA SER A 175 -18.18 10.95 -7.69
C SER A 175 -17.40 9.66 -7.95
N VAL A 176 -17.34 9.17 -9.19
CA VAL A 176 -16.74 7.89 -9.57
C VAL A 176 -15.49 8.13 -10.42
N LEU A 177 -14.45 7.35 -10.21
CA LEU A 177 -13.23 7.39 -11.02
C LEU A 177 -13.47 6.73 -12.40
N PHE A 178 -12.88 7.32 -13.43
CA PHE A 178 -13.01 6.86 -14.82
C PHE A 178 -12.28 5.51 -15.05
N LEU A 179 -11.06 5.35 -14.49
CA LEU A 179 -10.27 4.12 -14.66
C LEU A 179 -11.06 2.87 -14.20
N PRO A 180 -11.52 2.75 -12.95
CA PRO A 180 -12.27 1.57 -12.52
C PRO A 180 -13.62 1.43 -13.22
N ARG A 181 -14.27 2.52 -13.64
CA ARG A 181 -15.49 2.45 -14.43
C ARG A 181 -15.24 1.86 -15.81
N ALA A 182 -14.18 2.27 -16.50
CA ALA A 182 -13.80 1.67 -17.79
C ALA A 182 -13.44 0.18 -17.65
N VAL A 183 -12.76 -0.20 -16.55
CA VAL A 183 -12.46 -1.61 -16.22
C VAL A 183 -13.76 -2.41 -16.02
N GLN A 184 -14.71 -1.90 -15.24
CA GLN A 184 -16.01 -2.54 -15.03
C GLN A 184 -16.80 -2.70 -16.33
N LEU A 185 -16.60 -1.81 -17.30
CA LEU A 185 -17.19 -1.88 -18.64
C LEU A 185 -16.26 -2.57 -19.65
N ASN A 186 -15.47 -3.54 -19.18
CA ASN A 186 -14.66 -4.46 -19.96
C ASN A 186 -13.59 -3.78 -20.85
N SER A 187 -12.88 -2.78 -20.32
CA SER A 187 -11.72 -2.23 -21.02
C SER A 187 -10.57 -3.23 -21.03
N GLU A 188 -10.30 -3.86 -22.16
CA GLU A 188 -9.19 -4.82 -22.33
C GLU A 188 -7.82 -4.20 -22.07
N GLN A 189 -7.64 -2.91 -22.40
CA GLN A 189 -6.36 -2.21 -22.19
C GLN A 189 -6.14 -1.75 -20.76
N LEU A 190 -7.20 -1.26 -20.07
CA LEU A 190 -7.08 -0.70 -18.72
C LEU A 190 -7.20 -1.76 -17.62
N HIS A 191 -7.89 -2.89 -17.90
CA HIS A 191 -8.07 -3.95 -16.92
C HIS A 191 -6.75 -4.54 -16.41
N PRO A 192 -5.77 -4.94 -17.24
CA PRO A 192 -4.49 -5.45 -16.74
C PRO A 192 -3.72 -4.44 -15.89
N LEU A 193 -3.76 -3.15 -16.26
CA LEU A 193 -3.13 -2.07 -15.49
C LEU A 193 -3.74 -1.93 -14.09
N TRP A 194 -5.06 -2.00 -14.00
CA TRP A 194 -5.79 -1.92 -12.76
C TRP A 194 -5.56 -3.16 -11.89
N GLU A 195 -5.79 -4.36 -12.43
CA GLU A 195 -5.70 -5.65 -11.73
C GLU A 195 -4.27 -5.96 -11.27
N GLY A 196 -3.28 -5.65 -12.10
CA GLY A 196 -1.87 -5.89 -11.81
C GLY A 196 -1.27 -4.98 -10.74
N ASN A 197 -1.99 -3.93 -10.32
CA ASN A 197 -1.48 -2.95 -9.36
C ASN A 197 -2.42 -2.72 -8.18
N PHE A 198 -3.53 -2.02 -8.34
CA PHE A 198 -4.32 -1.49 -7.21
C PHE A 198 -4.92 -2.54 -6.26
N PRO A 199 -5.53 -3.66 -6.72
CA PRO A 199 -6.00 -4.72 -5.84
C PRO A 199 -4.88 -5.41 -5.05
N ARG A 200 -3.63 -5.35 -5.56
CA ARG A 200 -2.45 -5.95 -4.94
C ARG A 200 -1.74 -5.03 -3.94
N TYR A 201 -2.30 -3.85 -3.65
CA TYR A 201 -1.82 -2.98 -2.58
C TYR A 201 -2.54 -3.34 -1.28
N LEU A 202 -1.83 -3.97 -0.37
CA LEU A 202 -2.36 -4.43 0.92
C LEU A 202 -1.88 -3.49 2.02
N VAL A 203 -2.81 -2.98 2.83
CA VAL A 203 -2.46 -2.10 3.94
C VAL A 203 -3.00 -2.68 5.23
N PHE A 204 -2.08 -2.92 6.17
CA PHE A 204 -2.39 -3.38 7.52
C PHE A 204 -2.23 -2.22 8.49
N ASN A 205 -3.32 -1.85 9.12
CA ASN A 205 -3.33 -0.85 10.17
C ASN A 205 -3.97 -1.41 11.44
N ARG A 206 -3.77 -0.73 12.58
CA ARG A 206 -4.30 -1.19 13.88
C ARG A 206 -5.83 -1.24 13.95
N LEU A 207 -6.52 -0.50 13.09
CA LEU A 207 -7.96 -0.29 13.19
C LEU A 207 -8.76 -1.31 12.36
N VAL A 208 -8.16 -1.91 11.34
CA VAL A 208 -8.85 -2.85 10.44
C VAL A 208 -8.30 -4.24 10.67
N ARG A 209 -9.09 -5.07 11.35
CA ARG A 209 -8.85 -6.52 11.44
C ARG A 209 -9.86 -7.20 10.53
N PRO A 210 -9.41 -7.85 9.45
CA PRO A 210 -10.32 -8.66 8.63
C PRO A 210 -10.96 -9.76 9.48
N PRO A 211 -12.17 -10.25 9.14
CA PRO A 211 -12.78 -11.36 9.83
C PRO A 211 -11.85 -12.58 9.81
N ILE A 212 -11.48 -13.08 10.99
CA ILE A 212 -10.51 -14.18 11.13
C ILE A 212 -11.00 -15.45 10.40
N ASN A 213 -12.30 -15.66 10.34
CA ASN A 213 -12.90 -16.83 9.69
C ASN A 213 -12.49 -17.00 8.24
N VAL A 214 -12.32 -15.88 7.49
CA VAL A 214 -11.86 -15.93 6.09
C VAL A 214 -10.47 -16.54 6.04
N PHE A 215 -9.58 -16.17 6.95
CA PHE A 215 -8.23 -16.71 7.02
C PHE A 215 -8.21 -18.15 7.51
N LEU A 216 -9.00 -18.48 8.52
CA LEU A 216 -9.07 -19.84 9.07
C LEU A 216 -9.56 -20.83 8.00
N LYS A 217 -10.57 -20.46 7.22
CA LYS A 217 -11.03 -21.26 6.08
C LYS A 217 -9.89 -21.47 5.06
N GLN A 218 -9.18 -20.41 4.68
CA GLN A 218 -8.07 -20.49 3.73
C GLN A 218 -6.92 -21.38 4.23
N ILE A 219 -6.55 -21.27 5.51
CA ILE A 219 -5.50 -22.10 6.12
C ILE A 219 -5.93 -23.57 6.12
N ARG A 220 -7.17 -23.85 6.51
CA ARG A 220 -7.72 -25.20 6.55
C ARG A 220 -7.74 -25.86 5.18
N ASP A 221 -8.20 -25.12 4.17
CA ASP A 221 -8.40 -25.62 2.82
C ASP A 221 -7.10 -25.66 1.99
N ASN A 222 -6.00 -25.07 2.49
CA ASN A 222 -4.72 -25.02 1.81
C ASN A 222 -3.57 -25.53 2.69
N ALA A 223 -3.23 -26.81 2.53
CA ALA A 223 -2.16 -27.47 3.29
C ALA A 223 -0.80 -26.82 3.11
N SER A 224 -0.48 -26.28 1.92
CA SER A 224 0.79 -25.58 1.65
C SER A 224 0.85 -24.27 2.44
N LEU A 225 -0.23 -23.50 2.46
CA LEU A 225 -0.33 -22.27 3.25
C LEU A 225 -0.15 -22.57 4.75
N LYS A 226 -0.83 -23.60 5.27
CA LYS A 226 -0.69 -24.07 6.65
C LYS A 226 0.76 -24.42 6.98
N ALA A 227 1.41 -25.22 6.12
CA ALA A 227 2.82 -25.63 6.32
C ALA A 227 3.77 -24.43 6.33
N ASN A 228 3.56 -23.45 5.44
CA ASN A 228 4.35 -22.21 5.38
C ASN A 228 4.18 -21.36 6.64
N ILE A 229 2.95 -21.25 7.17
CA ILE A 229 2.66 -20.54 8.43
C ILE A 229 3.39 -21.23 9.59
N CYS A 230 3.24 -22.57 9.74
CA CYS A 230 3.91 -23.32 10.80
C CYS A 230 5.45 -23.23 10.71
N SER A 231 5.99 -23.26 9.50
CA SER A 231 7.44 -23.08 9.27
C SER A 231 7.90 -21.68 9.70
N PHE A 232 7.09 -20.64 9.40
CA PHE A 232 7.42 -19.29 9.81
C PHE A 232 7.37 -19.11 11.33
N LEU A 233 6.33 -19.62 12.01
CA LEU A 233 6.18 -19.56 13.46
C LEU A 233 7.37 -20.22 14.17
N ARG A 234 7.74 -21.43 13.75
CA ARG A 234 8.93 -22.12 14.27
C ARG A 234 10.24 -21.34 14.07
N SER A 235 10.38 -20.67 12.93
CA SER A 235 11.58 -19.85 12.66
C SER A 235 11.67 -18.58 13.50
N GLY A 236 10.58 -18.19 14.17
CA GLY A 236 10.48 -17.04 15.06
C GLY A 236 10.68 -17.38 16.54
N ASP A 237 11.25 -18.55 16.85
CA ASP A 237 11.48 -19.05 18.23
C ASP A 237 10.17 -19.23 19.01
N MET A 238 9.11 -19.64 18.30
CA MET A 238 7.82 -19.98 18.89
C MET A 238 7.69 -21.51 18.89
N ASP A 239 7.46 -22.11 20.07
CA ASP A 239 7.31 -23.56 20.25
C ASP A 239 6.00 -24.10 19.66
N ILE A 240 5.54 -23.52 18.56
CA ILE A 240 4.33 -23.91 17.84
C ILE A 240 4.69 -24.90 16.75
N ARG A 241 4.28 -26.15 16.93
CA ARG A 241 4.52 -27.24 15.99
C ARG A 241 3.53 -27.26 14.84
N ASP A 242 2.25 -27.05 15.13
CA ASP A 242 1.17 -27.10 14.13
C ASP A 242 0.01 -26.17 14.54
N ILE A 243 -0.93 -26.02 13.63
CA ILE A 243 -2.18 -25.25 13.81
C ILE A 243 -3.33 -26.19 13.51
N GLU A 244 -4.29 -26.31 14.43
CA GLU A 244 -5.51 -27.06 14.25
C GLU A 244 -6.70 -26.12 14.06
N ILE A 245 -7.48 -26.34 13.01
CA ILE A 245 -8.68 -25.55 12.72
C ILE A 245 -9.87 -26.51 12.64
N GLN A 246 -10.84 -26.31 13.53
CA GLN A 246 -12.07 -27.07 13.56
C GLN A 246 -13.23 -26.22 13.06
N GLU A 247 -14.07 -26.79 12.22
CA GLU A 247 -15.26 -26.15 11.68
C GLU A 247 -16.51 -26.65 12.42
N ASN A 248 -17.30 -25.70 12.96
CA ASN A 248 -18.59 -26.00 13.53
C ASN A 248 -19.68 -25.84 12.46
N LEU A 249 -20.11 -26.95 11.89
CA LEU A 249 -21.13 -26.99 10.83
C LEU A 249 -22.52 -26.54 11.28
N PHE A 250 -22.78 -26.47 12.58
CA PHE A 250 -24.05 -26.00 13.14
C PHE A 250 -24.17 -24.49 13.26
N VAL A 251 -23.09 -23.77 12.98
CA VAL A 251 -23.02 -22.30 13.03
C VAL A 251 -22.98 -21.74 11.63
N PRO A 252 -23.72 -20.65 11.31
CA PRO A 252 -23.67 -20.01 9.99
C PRO A 252 -22.26 -19.62 9.56
N GLU A 253 -21.97 -19.65 8.25
CA GLU A 253 -20.64 -19.34 7.72
C GLU A 253 -20.19 -17.89 8.04
N SER A 254 -21.13 -16.98 8.20
CA SER A 254 -20.88 -15.58 8.57
C SER A 254 -20.61 -15.35 10.05
N ASP A 255 -20.86 -16.35 10.91
CA ASP A 255 -20.68 -16.23 12.35
C ASP A 255 -19.20 -16.35 12.73
N LYS A 256 -18.78 -15.55 13.72
CA LYS A 256 -17.40 -15.56 14.26
C LYS A 256 -17.00 -16.92 14.86
N ASP A 257 -17.96 -17.69 15.35
CA ASP A 257 -17.75 -18.96 16.01
C ASP A 257 -17.82 -20.17 15.05
N ARG A 258 -17.88 -19.91 13.71
CA ARG A 258 -17.86 -20.95 12.67
C ARG A 258 -16.59 -21.77 12.68
N TYR A 259 -15.45 -21.14 12.96
CA TYR A 259 -14.15 -21.79 13.03
C TYR A 259 -13.50 -21.55 14.39
N SER A 260 -12.95 -22.61 14.99
CA SER A 260 -12.07 -22.53 16.15
C SER A 260 -10.64 -22.83 15.75
N LEU A 261 -9.69 -22.12 16.37
CA LEU A 261 -8.27 -22.24 16.15
C LEU A 261 -7.58 -22.66 17.43
N SER A 262 -6.73 -23.68 17.34
CA SER A 262 -5.80 -24.08 18.39
C SER A 262 -4.37 -24.16 17.84
N PHE A 263 -3.41 -23.79 18.67
CA PHE A 263 -1.99 -23.93 18.37
C PHE A 263 -1.45 -25.17 19.10
N ILE A 264 -0.74 -26.00 18.37
CA ILE A 264 -0.15 -27.22 18.91
C ILE A 264 1.28 -26.91 19.33
N HIS A 265 1.51 -26.95 20.64
CA HIS A 265 2.83 -26.76 21.23
C HIS A 265 3.51 -28.09 21.50
N GLU A 266 4.79 -28.17 21.16
CA GLU A 266 5.63 -29.31 21.52
C GLU A 266 6.12 -29.14 22.96
N THR A 267 5.86 -30.13 23.83
CA THR A 267 6.31 -30.12 25.22
C THR A 267 7.10 -31.38 25.55
N ALA A 268 7.83 -31.38 26.66
CA ALA A 268 8.56 -32.57 27.15
C ALA A 268 7.64 -33.80 27.39
N HIS A 269 6.34 -33.58 27.52
CA HIS A 269 5.35 -34.64 27.80
C HIS A 269 4.44 -34.94 26.60
N GLY A 270 4.75 -34.40 25.42
CA GLY A 270 3.97 -34.57 24.21
C GLY A 270 3.34 -33.25 23.72
N ASP A 271 2.55 -33.35 22.67
CA ASP A 271 1.90 -32.20 22.05
C ASP A 271 0.69 -31.73 22.86
N VAL A 272 0.56 -30.43 23.07
CA VAL A 272 -0.56 -29.80 23.77
C VAL A 272 -1.24 -28.78 22.85
N ALA A 273 -2.56 -28.90 22.67
CA ALA A 273 -3.35 -27.95 21.94
C ALA A 273 -3.79 -26.79 22.86
N LEU A 274 -3.39 -25.59 22.55
CA LEU A 274 -3.81 -24.37 23.25
C LEU A 274 -4.79 -23.57 22.39
N PRO A 275 -5.94 -23.14 22.96
CA PRO A 275 -6.89 -22.28 22.27
C PRO A 275 -6.31 -20.87 22.09
N THR A 276 -6.86 -20.11 21.14
CA THR A 276 -6.45 -18.72 20.87
C THR A 276 -6.48 -17.80 22.09
N SER A 277 -7.38 -18.08 23.06
CA SER A 277 -7.48 -17.31 24.31
C SER A 277 -6.30 -17.51 25.27
N ALA A 278 -5.53 -18.59 25.09
CA ALA A 278 -4.33 -18.88 25.87
C ALA A 278 -3.05 -18.37 25.20
N GLU A 279 -3.15 -17.90 23.95
CA GLU A 279 -2.03 -17.39 23.20
C GLU A 279 -1.78 -15.89 23.43
N SER A 280 -0.54 -15.47 23.11
CA SER A 280 -0.18 -14.06 23.19
C SER A 280 -0.88 -13.23 22.09
N ASP A 281 -1.15 -11.94 22.38
CA ASP A 281 -1.62 -10.99 21.36
C ASP A 281 -0.67 -10.90 20.19
N GLY A 282 0.65 -11.10 20.40
CA GLY A 282 1.69 -11.11 19.37
C GLY A 282 1.52 -12.27 18.39
N THR A 283 1.24 -13.49 18.89
CA THR A 283 0.98 -14.69 18.08
C THR A 283 -0.25 -14.48 17.19
N MET A 284 -1.32 -13.96 17.76
CA MET A 284 -2.55 -13.67 17.02
C MET A 284 -2.36 -12.59 15.95
N ARG A 285 -1.64 -11.52 16.27
CA ARG A 285 -1.30 -10.48 15.29
C ARG A 285 -0.44 -11.00 14.15
N LEU A 286 0.55 -11.82 14.48
CA LEU A 286 1.40 -12.43 13.48
C LEU A 286 0.58 -13.25 12.48
N LEU A 287 -0.38 -14.05 12.95
CA LEU A 287 -1.26 -14.84 12.08
C LEU A 287 -2.08 -13.94 11.14
N TYR A 288 -2.63 -12.81 11.64
CA TYR A 288 -3.35 -11.83 10.82
C TYR A 288 -2.49 -11.23 9.70
N TYR A 289 -1.18 -11.10 9.91
CA TYR A 289 -0.27 -10.60 8.88
C TYR A 289 0.22 -11.72 7.94
N LEU A 290 0.52 -12.91 8.49
CA LEU A 290 1.14 -13.99 7.73
C LEU A 290 0.26 -14.50 6.59
N VAL A 291 -1.03 -14.68 6.81
CA VAL A 291 -1.92 -15.25 5.79
C VAL A 291 -1.95 -14.40 4.53
N PRO A 292 -2.33 -13.11 4.58
CA PRO A 292 -2.34 -12.28 3.39
C PRO A 292 -0.93 -11.97 2.87
N LEU A 293 0.09 -11.97 3.74
CA LEU A 293 1.48 -11.77 3.34
C LEU A 293 1.99 -12.92 2.49
N LEU A 294 1.74 -14.18 2.90
CA LEU A 294 2.15 -15.36 2.14
C LEU A 294 1.40 -15.45 0.81
N GLN A 295 0.12 -15.08 0.77
CA GLN A 295 -0.65 -14.98 -0.48
C GLN A 295 -0.09 -13.88 -1.39
N ALA A 296 0.26 -12.73 -0.82
CA ALA A 296 0.84 -11.63 -1.60
C ALA A 296 2.20 -11.98 -2.21
N LEU A 297 3.00 -12.85 -1.55
CA LEU A 297 4.28 -13.33 -2.11
C LEU A 297 4.12 -14.09 -3.44
N GLU A 298 2.97 -14.70 -3.67
CA GLU A 298 2.68 -15.39 -4.93
C GLU A 298 2.23 -14.43 -6.04
N LEU A 299 1.52 -13.36 -5.66
CA LEU A 299 0.89 -12.43 -6.60
C LEU A 299 1.77 -11.22 -6.93
N GLY A 300 2.71 -10.88 -6.04
CA GLY A 300 3.44 -9.61 -6.08
C GLY A 300 2.58 -8.43 -5.63
N GLY A 301 3.15 -7.21 -5.64
CA GLY A 301 2.44 -5.99 -5.26
C GLY A 301 3.14 -5.20 -4.16
N VAL A 302 2.35 -4.53 -3.31
CA VAL A 302 2.86 -3.73 -2.18
C VAL A 302 2.14 -4.11 -0.90
N VAL A 303 2.91 -4.36 0.15
CA VAL A 303 2.39 -4.53 1.52
C VAL A 303 2.84 -3.33 2.35
N ALA A 304 1.88 -2.66 2.97
CA ALA A 304 2.11 -1.56 3.89
C ALA A 304 1.65 -1.95 5.30
N ILE A 305 2.53 -1.87 6.30
CA ILE A 305 2.24 -2.26 7.69
C ILE A 305 2.48 -1.08 8.62
N ASP A 306 1.45 -0.66 9.33
CA ASP A 306 1.57 0.39 10.34
C ASP A 306 2.05 -0.20 11.66
N GLU A 307 3.12 0.42 12.22
CA GLU A 307 3.73 0.01 13.49
C GLU A 307 4.09 -1.49 13.54
N LEU A 308 4.88 -1.95 12.58
CA LEU A 308 5.29 -3.36 12.48
C LEU A 308 6.00 -3.89 13.74
N ASP A 309 6.71 -3.00 14.45
CA ASP A 309 7.43 -3.29 15.70
C ASP A 309 6.52 -3.33 16.95
N THR A 310 5.30 -2.83 16.85
CA THR A 310 4.38 -2.81 17.97
C THR A 310 3.72 -4.19 18.13
N SER A 311 3.99 -4.85 19.24
CA SER A 311 3.41 -6.16 19.61
C SER A 311 3.99 -7.38 18.88
N LEU A 312 5.05 -7.22 18.07
CA LEU A 312 5.82 -8.34 17.53
C LEU A 312 7.21 -8.37 18.18
N HIS A 313 7.69 -9.57 18.47
CA HIS A 313 9.07 -9.74 18.94
C HIS A 313 10.06 -9.24 17.88
N PRO A 314 11.16 -8.55 18.22
CA PRO A 314 12.12 -8.02 17.25
C PRO A 314 12.64 -9.04 16.24
N LEU A 315 12.82 -10.31 16.64
CA LEU A 315 13.22 -11.39 15.74
C LEU A 315 12.18 -11.65 14.65
N LEU A 316 10.88 -11.57 14.98
CA LEU A 316 9.79 -11.74 14.01
C LEU A 316 9.75 -10.58 13.00
N VAL A 317 9.92 -9.35 13.47
CA VAL A 317 10.02 -8.16 12.61
C VAL A 317 11.17 -8.35 11.62
N ARG A 318 12.35 -8.73 12.12
CA ARG A 318 13.52 -9.03 11.29
C ARG A 318 13.22 -10.12 10.27
N ARG A 319 12.56 -11.20 10.68
CA ARG A 319 12.23 -12.33 9.80
C ARG A 319 11.26 -11.92 8.69
N ILE A 320 10.24 -11.13 9.01
CA ILE A 320 9.34 -10.57 7.99
C ILE A 320 10.15 -9.78 6.95
N VAL A 321 11.00 -8.87 7.38
CA VAL A 321 11.81 -8.05 6.45
C VAL A 321 12.75 -8.91 5.61
N GLU A 322 13.40 -9.92 6.19
CA GLU A 322 14.27 -10.86 5.49
C GLU A 322 13.54 -11.64 4.39
N VAL A 323 12.26 -12.00 4.61
CA VAL A 323 11.44 -12.66 3.58
C VAL A 323 11.29 -11.77 2.35
N PHE A 324 11.01 -10.47 2.54
CA PHE A 324 10.89 -9.54 1.41
C PHE A 324 12.22 -9.27 0.72
N GLN A 325 13.31 -9.16 1.48
CA GLN A 325 14.63 -8.87 0.94
C GLN A 325 15.26 -10.06 0.22
N SER A 326 14.86 -11.28 0.56
CA SER A 326 15.42 -12.49 -0.02
C SER A 326 14.90 -12.74 -1.45
N PRO A 327 15.75 -12.80 -2.48
CA PRO A 327 15.33 -13.19 -3.83
C PRO A 327 14.77 -14.60 -3.92
N ARG A 328 15.12 -15.50 -2.96
CA ARG A 328 14.63 -16.89 -2.91
C ARG A 328 13.19 -16.93 -2.38
N ASN A 329 12.89 -16.15 -1.33
CA ASN A 329 11.60 -16.15 -0.65
C ASN A 329 10.62 -15.22 -1.34
N ASN A 330 11.11 -14.18 -2.00
CA ASN A 330 10.35 -13.20 -2.78
C ASN A 330 10.82 -13.24 -4.25
N PRO A 331 10.65 -14.37 -4.93
CA PRO A 331 10.97 -14.47 -6.34
C PRO A 331 9.94 -13.63 -7.11
N ALA A 332 10.41 -12.91 -8.10
CA ALA A 332 9.54 -12.23 -9.06
C ALA A 332 8.83 -13.25 -9.99
N ARG A 333 8.08 -14.21 -9.43
CA ARG A 333 7.43 -15.29 -10.20
C ARG A 333 6.47 -14.76 -11.25
N SER A 334 5.84 -13.62 -10.97
CA SER A 334 4.94 -12.91 -11.89
C SER A 334 5.60 -11.72 -12.59
N GLY A 335 6.94 -11.60 -12.55
CA GLY A 335 7.65 -10.39 -12.98
C GLY A 335 7.54 -9.21 -12.01
N ASN A 336 6.77 -9.35 -10.92
CA ASN A 336 6.53 -8.30 -9.93
C ASN A 336 6.89 -8.80 -8.53
N PRO A 337 8.09 -8.49 -7.99
CA PRO A 337 8.41 -8.82 -6.62
C PRO A 337 7.48 -8.06 -5.65
N LEU A 338 7.21 -8.67 -4.50
CA LEU A 338 6.46 -8.03 -3.45
C LEU A 338 7.32 -6.94 -2.79
N GLN A 339 6.78 -5.74 -2.64
CA GLN A 339 7.43 -4.60 -1.98
C GLN A 339 6.82 -4.39 -0.59
N LEU A 340 7.65 -4.12 0.41
CA LEU A 340 7.22 -3.83 1.78
C LEU A 340 7.46 -2.36 2.11
N VAL A 341 6.46 -1.70 2.69
CA VAL A 341 6.66 -0.47 3.44
C VAL A 341 6.10 -0.63 4.84
N PHE A 342 6.81 -0.18 5.85
CA PHE A 342 6.30 -0.21 7.21
C PHE A 342 6.69 1.02 8.01
N THR A 343 5.89 1.34 9.03
CA THR A 343 6.24 2.36 10.00
C THR A 343 6.84 1.73 11.23
N THR A 344 7.76 2.42 11.88
CA THR A 344 8.38 2.02 13.15
C THR A 344 8.66 3.23 14.03
N HIS A 345 8.70 3.02 15.33
CA HIS A 345 9.17 3.98 16.31
C HIS A 345 10.66 3.77 16.65
N ASP A 346 11.21 2.59 16.36
CA ASP A 346 12.58 2.23 16.66
C ASP A 346 13.53 2.53 15.48
N THR A 347 14.31 3.59 15.65
CA THR A 347 15.35 3.98 14.68
C THR A 347 16.55 3.03 14.64
N CYS A 348 16.77 2.24 15.70
CA CYS A 348 17.84 1.25 15.74
C CYS A 348 17.50 0.04 14.86
N GLN A 349 16.27 -0.42 14.89
CA GLN A 349 15.80 -1.49 14.00
C GLN A 349 15.91 -1.10 12.52
N ALA A 350 15.59 0.14 12.17
CA ALA A 350 15.74 0.64 10.80
C ALA A 350 17.18 0.54 10.28
N LYS A 351 18.20 0.71 11.17
CA LYS A 351 19.62 0.55 10.82
C LYS A 351 20.04 -0.91 10.72
N VAL A 352 19.60 -1.75 11.67
CA VAL A 352 19.96 -3.18 11.74
C VAL A 352 19.37 -3.94 10.56
N LEU A 353 18.20 -3.53 10.06
CA LEU A 353 17.52 -4.17 8.93
C LEU A 353 18.11 -3.81 7.56
N GLY A 354 19.15 -2.96 7.51
CA GLY A 354 19.78 -2.56 6.26
C GLY A 354 18.78 -1.89 5.27
N THR A 355 17.74 -1.28 5.80
CA THR A 355 16.73 -0.62 4.97
C THR A 355 17.16 0.80 4.66
N PRO A 356 17.24 1.19 3.37
CA PRO A 356 17.51 2.58 3.03
C PRO A 356 16.40 3.47 3.58
N LYS A 357 16.84 4.61 4.11
CA LYS A 357 15.95 5.61 4.68
C LYS A 357 15.12 6.24 3.57
N THR A 358 13.89 5.82 3.39
CA THR A 358 12.93 6.60 2.62
C THR A 358 12.56 7.80 3.47
N ARG A 359 13.15 8.97 3.18
CA ARG A 359 12.75 10.24 3.79
C ARG A 359 11.36 10.59 3.25
N VAL A 360 10.33 10.22 3.96
CA VAL A 360 9.10 10.99 3.91
C VAL A 360 9.44 12.29 4.66
N ASN A 361 9.56 13.40 3.96
CA ASN A 361 9.77 14.71 4.57
C ASN A 361 8.46 15.14 5.24
N LEU A 362 8.15 14.54 6.38
CA LEU A 362 7.02 14.94 7.19
C LEU A 362 7.36 16.31 7.77
N THR A 363 6.73 17.36 7.25
CA THR A 363 6.77 18.67 7.87
C THR A 363 6.12 18.54 9.25
N PRO A 364 6.85 18.79 10.36
CA PRO A 364 6.25 18.73 11.69
C PRO A 364 5.04 19.65 11.73
N LEU A 365 3.94 19.20 12.34
CA LEU A 365 2.83 20.09 12.70
C LEU A 365 3.44 21.28 13.47
N PRO A 366 3.09 22.54 13.13
CA PRO A 366 3.49 23.67 13.92
C PRO A 366 2.88 23.49 15.31
N CYS A 367 3.71 23.10 16.29
CA CYS A 367 3.37 23.26 17.68
C CYS A 367 3.07 24.75 17.89
N SER A 368 1.92 25.06 18.45
CA SER A 368 1.51 26.39 18.87
C SER A 368 2.47 26.93 19.94
N ARG A 369 3.64 27.40 19.53
CA ARG A 369 4.48 28.32 20.30
C ARG A 369 4.35 29.66 19.63
N GLY A 370 4.01 30.66 20.44
CA GLY A 370 3.72 32.02 20.06
C GLY A 370 4.72 32.70 19.08
N PRO A 371 4.42 33.90 18.61
CA PRO A 371 5.02 34.51 17.44
C PRO A 371 6.54 34.67 17.62
N ARG A 372 7.31 33.95 16.83
CA ARG A 372 8.71 34.23 16.59
C ARG A 372 8.82 34.98 15.26
N GLY A 373 9.60 36.06 15.30
CA GLY A 373 9.82 36.96 14.19
C GLY A 373 10.33 36.32 12.88
N PRO A 374 10.49 37.11 11.82
CA PRO A 374 10.62 36.64 10.47
C PRO A 374 11.88 35.82 10.26
N LEU A 375 11.76 34.58 9.85
CA LEU A 375 12.83 33.74 9.37
C LEU A 375 12.92 33.81 7.84
N GLU A 376 14.11 34.05 7.38
CA GLU A 376 14.53 34.18 5.99
C GLU A 376 14.00 33.09 5.08
N GLN A 377 13.55 33.52 3.90
CA GLN A 377 13.14 32.66 2.78
C GLN A 377 14.33 31.89 2.20
N GLY A 378 14.52 30.64 2.64
CA GLY A 378 15.37 29.68 1.94
C GLY A 378 14.64 29.12 0.72
N ARG A 379 15.07 29.49 -0.47
CA ARG A 379 14.63 28.92 -1.73
C ARG A 379 15.00 27.44 -1.82
N GLY A 380 14.04 26.56 -1.49
CA GLY A 380 14.13 25.14 -1.79
C GLY A 380 13.86 24.88 -3.26
N VAL A 381 14.91 24.51 -4.02
CA VAL A 381 14.80 24.09 -5.39
C VAL A 381 14.06 22.75 -5.43
N LYS A 382 12.80 22.74 -5.89
CA LYS A 382 12.05 21.53 -6.23
C LYS A 382 12.69 20.88 -7.45
N ARG A 383 13.52 19.87 -7.27
CA ARG A 383 13.92 18.96 -8.36
C ARG A 383 12.89 17.84 -8.43
N ASN A 384 12.05 17.86 -9.45
CA ASN A 384 11.24 16.72 -9.85
C ASN A 384 12.20 15.59 -10.28
N VAL A 385 11.98 14.39 -9.79
CA VAL A 385 12.76 13.19 -10.19
C VAL A 385 12.69 12.97 -11.71
N TYR A 386 11.68 13.52 -12.37
CA TYR A 386 11.41 13.37 -13.80
C TYR A 386 12.05 14.46 -14.68
N ASP A 387 12.53 15.58 -14.10
CA ASP A 387 13.19 16.66 -14.86
C ASP A 387 14.66 16.35 -15.18
N THR A 388 15.20 15.25 -14.65
CA THR A 388 16.61 14.83 -14.84
C THR A 388 16.74 13.51 -15.62
N MET A 389 15.68 13.02 -16.26
CA MET A 389 15.80 11.88 -17.18
C MET A 389 16.20 12.36 -18.58
N PRO A 390 17.29 11.80 -19.18
CA PRO A 390 17.74 12.15 -20.52
C PRO A 390 16.74 11.74 -21.61
#